data_b617e3d75997f25802f2aa1aaa8a02ae
#
_entry.id   b617e3d75997f25802f2aa1aaa8a02ae
#
_cell.length_a   1.000
_cell.length_b   1.000
_cell.length_c   1.000
_cell.angle_alpha   90.00
_cell.angle_beta   90.00
_cell.angle_gamma   90.00
#
_symmetry.space_group_name_H-M   'P 1'
#
loop_
_entity.id
_entity.type
_entity.pdbx_description
1 polymer ?
#
loop_
_entity_poly.entity_id
_entity_poly.type
_entity_poly.pdbx_seq_one_letter_code
_entity_poly.pdbx_strand_id
1 'polypeptide(L)'
;METNEFEFTKLVLEHKSTIYAVCYMFSKDRDEIDDFFQEILIRLWKGFDSFRGQADIKTWIYRVSLNTCLDQDKKKRRRGERVPLSMDIDPFEGTDDRALQTRQLYSRINKLGLVDRGIILLWLEGLSYNEIAEVVGISVGSVSVRLVQIKNKLKTM
;
A
#
# COMPACT_ATOMS: atom_id res chain seq x y z
N MET A 1 -12.32 -22.24 -15.83
CA MET A 1 -11.94 -20.90 -16.33
C MET A 1 -12.92 -19.83 -15.93
N GLU A 2 -14.20 -19.97 -16.20
CA GLU A 2 -15.22 -19.02 -15.74
C GLU A 2 -15.24 -18.92 -14.20
N THR A 3 -15.02 -20.04 -13.50
CA THR A 3 -14.98 -20.09 -12.05
C THR A 3 -13.81 -19.26 -11.48
N ASN A 4 -12.64 -19.31 -12.12
CA ASN A 4 -11.47 -18.55 -11.69
C ASN A 4 -11.67 -17.05 -11.89
N GLU A 5 -12.29 -16.63 -12.99
CA GLU A 5 -12.60 -15.23 -13.23
C GLU A 5 -13.60 -14.70 -12.21
N PHE A 6 -14.61 -15.50 -11.88
CA PHE A 6 -15.60 -15.12 -10.88
C PHE A 6 -14.98 -14.98 -9.49
N GLU A 7 -14.20 -15.97 -9.08
CA GLU A 7 -13.52 -15.94 -7.79
C GLU A 7 -12.54 -14.78 -7.69
N PHE A 8 -11.79 -14.51 -8.75
CA PHE A 8 -10.85 -13.40 -8.80
C PHE A 8 -11.58 -12.05 -8.72
N THR A 9 -12.66 -11.89 -9.48
CA THR A 9 -13.45 -10.65 -9.44
C THR A 9 -14.01 -10.41 -8.05
N LYS A 10 -14.52 -11.45 -7.41
CA LYS A 10 -15.02 -11.36 -6.03
C LYS A 10 -13.93 -10.93 -5.07
N LEU A 11 -12.74 -11.53 -5.21
CA LEU A 11 -11.58 -11.19 -4.39
C LEU A 11 -11.19 -9.72 -4.54
N VAL A 12 -11.11 -9.25 -5.77
CA VAL A 12 -10.77 -7.85 -6.06
C VAL A 12 -11.80 -6.90 -5.45
N LEU A 13 -13.09 -7.21 -5.58
CA LEU A 13 -14.14 -6.38 -5.01
C LEU A 13 -14.06 -6.32 -3.48
N GLU A 14 -13.76 -7.45 -2.83
CA GLU A 14 -13.61 -7.50 -1.38
C GLU A 14 -12.42 -6.68 -0.87
N HIS A 15 -11.35 -6.59 -1.65
CA HIS A 15 -10.10 -5.95 -1.24
C HIS A 15 -9.78 -4.67 -2.02
N LYS A 16 -10.74 -4.16 -2.77
CA LYS A 16 -10.56 -2.99 -3.61
C LYS A 16 -10.08 -1.76 -2.84
N SER A 17 -10.71 -1.48 -1.71
CA SER A 17 -10.34 -0.32 -0.88
C SER A 17 -8.91 -0.44 -0.35
N THR A 18 -8.50 -1.65 0.01
CA THR A 18 -7.14 -1.93 0.47
C THR A 18 -6.11 -1.64 -0.63
N ILE A 19 -6.38 -2.14 -1.85
CA ILE A 19 -5.50 -1.94 -2.99
C ILE A 19 -5.38 -0.45 -3.32
N TYR A 20 -6.50 0.26 -3.35
CA TYR A 20 -6.50 1.71 -3.59
C TYR A 20 -5.74 2.48 -2.51
N ALA A 21 -5.85 2.06 -1.25
CA ALA A 21 -5.10 2.71 -0.16
C ALA A 21 -3.59 2.63 -0.39
N VAL A 22 -3.08 1.46 -0.80
CA VAL A 22 -1.67 1.29 -1.14
C VAL A 22 -1.29 2.16 -2.33
N CYS A 23 -2.07 2.11 -3.41
CA CYS A 23 -1.81 2.92 -4.60
C CYS A 23 -1.75 4.40 -4.25
N TYR A 24 -2.68 4.84 -3.43
CA TYR A 24 -2.79 6.23 -3.01
C TYR A 24 -1.53 6.70 -2.30
N MET A 25 -0.96 5.86 -1.43
CA MET A 25 0.22 6.21 -0.65
C MET A 25 1.48 6.44 -1.50
N PHE A 26 1.52 5.87 -2.70
CA PHE A 26 2.70 5.92 -3.57
C PHE A 26 2.47 6.73 -4.85
N SER A 27 1.31 7.35 -4.99
CA SER A 27 0.94 8.05 -6.22
C SER A 27 0.92 9.56 -6.01
N LYS A 28 1.15 10.31 -7.09
CA LYS A 28 1.11 11.77 -7.07
C LYS A 28 -0.22 12.34 -7.57
N ASP A 29 -0.99 11.59 -8.37
CA ASP A 29 -2.25 12.04 -8.95
C ASP A 29 -3.16 10.85 -9.25
N ARG A 30 -4.40 11.12 -9.69
CA ARG A 30 -5.39 10.09 -9.95
C ARG A 30 -5.02 9.17 -11.11
N ASP A 31 -4.39 9.71 -12.14
CA ASP A 31 -3.97 8.91 -13.30
C ASP A 31 -2.96 7.86 -12.86
N GLU A 32 -2.04 8.24 -12.00
CA GLU A 32 -1.03 7.34 -11.45
C GLU A 32 -1.64 6.27 -10.55
N ILE A 33 -2.65 6.65 -9.73
CA ILE A 33 -3.39 5.69 -8.92
C ILE A 33 -4.03 4.62 -9.81
N ASP A 34 -4.69 5.05 -10.89
CA ASP A 34 -5.36 4.12 -11.80
C ASP A 34 -4.35 3.22 -12.50
N ASP A 35 -3.21 3.74 -12.91
CA ASP A 35 -2.14 2.96 -13.53
C ASP A 35 -1.59 1.90 -12.56
N PHE A 36 -1.33 2.28 -11.32
CA PHE A 36 -0.87 1.34 -10.30
C PHE A 36 -1.92 0.28 -10.02
N PHE A 37 -3.17 0.69 -9.91
CA PHE A 37 -4.27 -0.24 -9.67
C PHE A 37 -4.37 -1.29 -10.78
N GLN A 38 -4.31 -0.86 -12.03
CA GLN A 38 -4.35 -1.77 -13.18
C GLN A 38 -3.16 -2.72 -13.18
N GLU A 39 -1.96 -2.22 -12.93
CA GLU A 39 -0.75 -3.06 -12.87
C GLU A 39 -0.85 -4.08 -11.74
N ILE A 40 -1.38 -3.69 -10.59
CA ILE A 40 -1.61 -4.60 -9.47
C ILE A 40 -2.60 -5.69 -9.86
N LEU A 41 -3.70 -5.34 -10.53
CA LEU A 41 -4.68 -6.33 -10.99
C LEU A 41 -4.06 -7.34 -11.94
N ILE A 42 -3.22 -6.88 -12.86
CA ILE A 42 -2.53 -7.77 -13.81
C ILE A 42 -1.63 -8.75 -13.05
N ARG A 43 -0.85 -8.27 -12.10
CA ARG A 43 0.04 -9.12 -11.31
C ARG A 43 -0.72 -10.09 -10.42
N LEU A 44 -1.81 -9.65 -9.80
CA LEU A 44 -2.67 -10.53 -9.00
C LEU A 44 -3.29 -11.63 -9.86
N TRP A 45 -3.78 -11.27 -11.05
CA TRP A 45 -4.37 -12.22 -11.97
C TRP A 45 -3.36 -13.29 -12.40
N LYS A 46 -2.16 -12.86 -12.77
CA LYS A 46 -1.09 -13.79 -13.17
C LYS A 46 -0.68 -14.73 -12.06
N GLY A 47 -0.70 -14.25 -10.82
CA GLY A 47 -0.29 -15.05 -9.66
C GLY A 47 -1.43 -15.82 -8.98
N PHE A 48 -2.67 -15.62 -9.42
CA PHE A 48 -3.84 -16.16 -8.73
C PHE A 48 -3.85 -17.69 -8.68
N ASP A 49 -3.53 -18.32 -9.80
CA ASP A 49 -3.47 -19.78 -9.87
C ASP A 49 -2.36 -20.37 -9.00
N SER A 50 -1.25 -19.65 -8.86
CA SER A 50 -0.11 -20.07 -8.05
C SER A 50 -0.31 -19.86 -6.57
N PHE A 51 -1.22 -18.99 -6.18
CA PHE A 51 -1.45 -18.64 -4.78
C PHE A 51 -1.95 -19.82 -3.95
N ARG A 52 -2.97 -20.52 -4.41
CA ARG A 52 -3.53 -21.77 -3.87
C ARG A 52 -3.60 -21.89 -2.34
N GLY A 53 -3.81 -20.78 -1.63
CA GLY A 53 -3.99 -20.80 -0.19
C GLY A 53 -2.72 -21.07 0.63
N GLN A 54 -1.54 -20.92 0.05
CA GLN A 54 -0.27 -21.14 0.77
C GLN A 54 0.06 -20.04 1.76
N ALA A 55 -0.59 -18.89 1.66
CA ALA A 55 -0.45 -17.77 2.56
C ALA A 55 -1.82 -17.15 2.80
N ASP A 56 -1.90 -16.23 3.78
CA ASP A 56 -3.11 -15.45 3.95
C ASP A 56 -3.34 -14.60 2.70
N ILE A 57 -4.55 -14.66 2.15
CA ILE A 57 -4.91 -13.92 0.94
C ILE A 57 -4.67 -12.41 1.10
N LYS A 58 -4.98 -11.87 2.26
CA LYS A 58 -4.78 -10.46 2.57
C LYS A 58 -3.29 -10.09 2.49
N THR A 59 -2.44 -10.90 3.11
CA THR A 59 -0.97 -10.70 3.09
C THR A 59 -0.45 -10.74 1.65
N TRP A 60 -0.92 -11.70 0.85
CA TRP A 60 -0.51 -11.82 -0.55
C TRP A 60 -0.89 -10.57 -1.35
N ILE A 61 -2.13 -10.08 -1.20
CA ILE A 61 -2.60 -8.89 -1.89
C ILE A 61 -1.74 -7.67 -1.52
N TYR A 62 -1.45 -7.49 -0.25
CA TYR A 62 -0.60 -6.38 0.20
C TYR A 62 0.81 -6.50 -0.35
N ARG A 63 1.38 -7.70 -0.36
CA ARG A 63 2.72 -7.92 -0.90
C ARG A 63 2.78 -7.54 -2.38
N VAL A 64 1.85 -8.03 -3.18
CA VAL A 64 1.81 -7.71 -4.61
C VAL A 64 1.60 -6.22 -4.82
N SER A 65 0.67 -5.63 -4.09
CA SER A 65 0.36 -4.20 -4.21
C SER A 65 1.56 -3.32 -3.84
N LEU A 66 2.19 -3.60 -2.71
CA LEU A 66 3.33 -2.83 -2.25
C LEU A 66 4.52 -2.99 -3.20
N ASN A 67 4.84 -4.21 -3.59
CA ASN A 67 5.95 -4.48 -4.50
C ASN A 67 5.74 -3.81 -5.86
N THR A 68 4.51 -3.79 -6.36
CA THR A 68 4.19 -3.11 -7.61
C THR A 68 4.48 -1.61 -7.52
N CYS A 69 4.03 -0.99 -6.45
CA CYS A 69 4.25 0.45 -6.24
C CYS A 69 5.74 0.76 -6.07
N LEU A 70 6.48 -0.06 -5.33
CA LEU A 70 7.92 0.12 -5.16
C LEU A 70 8.67 -0.05 -6.48
N ASP A 71 8.29 -1.04 -7.30
CA ASP A 71 8.90 -1.25 -8.61
C ASP A 71 8.68 -0.06 -9.54
N GLN A 72 7.46 0.47 -9.55
CA GLN A 72 7.14 1.65 -10.35
C GLN A 72 7.94 2.87 -9.89
N ASP A 73 8.11 3.04 -8.60
CA ASP A 73 8.91 4.13 -8.06
C ASP A 73 10.37 4.02 -8.48
N LYS A 74 10.96 2.81 -8.43
CA LYS A 74 12.32 2.56 -8.90
C LYS A 74 12.48 2.91 -10.37
N LYS A 75 11.53 2.54 -11.21
CA LYS A 75 11.55 2.88 -12.65
C LYS A 75 11.56 4.38 -12.88
N LYS A 76 10.75 5.12 -12.13
CA LYS A 76 10.69 6.57 -12.22
C LYS A 76 12.01 7.22 -11.80
N ARG A 77 12.64 6.75 -10.73
CA ARG A 77 13.93 7.23 -10.28
C ARG A 77 15.03 7.00 -11.33
N ARG A 78 15.01 5.86 -12.01
CA ARG A 78 15.96 5.55 -13.08
C ARG A 78 15.81 6.49 -14.27
N ARG A 79 14.59 6.97 -14.55
CA ARG A 79 14.33 7.93 -15.62
C ARG A 79 14.64 9.37 -15.21
N GLY A 80 15.10 9.59 -13.98
CA GLY A 80 15.34 10.92 -13.47
C GLY A 80 14.07 11.68 -13.08
N GLU A 81 12.94 11.02 -13.11
CA GLU A 81 11.67 11.61 -12.67
C GLU A 81 11.61 11.55 -11.15
N ARG A 82 11.83 12.70 -10.51
CA ARG A 82 11.57 12.83 -9.08
C ARG A 82 10.07 13.06 -8.93
N VAL A 83 9.39 12.08 -8.35
CA VAL A 83 7.99 12.25 -8.00
C VAL A 83 7.96 13.02 -6.68
N PRO A 84 7.55 14.31 -6.68
CA PRO A 84 7.32 14.98 -5.42
C PRO A 84 6.20 14.23 -4.72
N LEU A 85 6.40 13.93 -3.46
CA LEU A 85 5.40 13.31 -2.61
C LEU A 85 4.36 14.37 -2.25
N SER A 86 3.66 14.88 -3.26
CA SER A 86 2.63 15.88 -3.02
C SER A 86 1.27 15.19 -2.99
N MET A 87 0.54 15.48 -1.97
CA MET A 87 -0.81 15.01 -1.76
C MET A 87 -1.80 16.01 -2.34
N ASP A 88 -1.79 16.15 -3.67
CA ASP A 88 -2.80 16.96 -4.34
C ASP A 88 -4.14 16.23 -4.44
N ILE A 89 -4.15 14.96 -4.04
CA ILE A 89 -5.36 14.14 -4.06
C ILE A 89 -5.88 14.00 -2.64
N ASP A 90 -7.12 14.40 -2.45
CA ASP A 90 -7.81 14.21 -1.19
C ASP A 90 -8.73 13.00 -1.31
N PRO A 91 -8.39 11.86 -0.69
CA PRO A 91 -9.24 10.67 -0.73
C PRO A 91 -10.45 10.81 0.19
N PHE A 92 -10.45 11.82 1.05
CA PHE A 92 -11.48 12.00 2.05
C PHE A 92 -12.26 13.27 1.72
N GLU A 93 -13.27 13.12 0.87
CA GLU A 93 -14.21 14.20 0.60
C GLU A 93 -15.09 14.38 1.83
N GLY A 94 -14.69 15.27 2.71
CA GLY A 94 -15.45 15.56 3.91
C GLY A 94 -14.84 16.71 4.65
N THR A 95 -15.67 17.45 5.37
CA THR A 95 -15.26 18.62 6.16
C THR A 95 -15.41 18.39 7.66
N ASP A 96 -15.71 17.14 8.09
CA ASP A 96 -15.82 16.85 9.51
C ASP A 96 -14.44 16.72 10.17
N ASP A 97 -14.40 16.82 11.51
CA ASP A 97 -13.14 16.78 12.26
C ASP A 97 -12.40 15.46 12.07
N ARG A 98 -13.13 14.37 11.88
CA ARG A 98 -12.53 13.05 11.67
C ARG A 98 -11.81 12.96 10.33
N ALA A 99 -12.41 13.50 9.27
CA ALA A 99 -11.79 13.55 7.95
C ALA A 99 -10.54 14.41 7.98
N LEU A 100 -10.58 15.55 8.68
CA LEU A 100 -9.44 16.44 8.84
C LEU A 100 -8.29 15.76 9.57
N GLN A 101 -8.57 15.06 10.66
CA GLN A 101 -7.55 14.31 11.41
C GLN A 101 -6.92 13.22 10.54
N THR A 102 -7.70 12.52 9.75
CA THR A 102 -7.21 11.48 8.85
C THR A 102 -6.30 12.08 7.77
N ARG A 103 -6.69 13.23 7.20
CA ARG A 103 -5.84 13.94 6.22
C ARG A 103 -4.51 14.34 6.81
N GLN A 104 -4.51 14.86 8.03
CA GLN A 104 -3.29 15.26 8.73
C GLN A 104 -2.37 14.07 8.95
N LEU A 105 -2.93 12.93 9.33
CA LEU A 105 -2.16 11.70 9.51
C LEU A 105 -1.50 11.26 8.21
N TYR A 106 -2.28 11.18 7.12
CA TYR A 106 -1.73 10.78 5.81
C TYR A 106 -0.70 11.78 5.30
N SER A 107 -0.89 13.07 5.54
CA SER A 107 0.10 14.09 5.20
C SER A 107 1.43 13.84 5.91
N ARG A 108 1.39 13.48 7.18
CA ARG A 108 2.59 13.15 7.96
C ARG A 108 3.24 11.86 7.47
N ILE A 109 2.43 10.84 7.18
CA ILE A 109 2.91 9.55 6.65
C ILE A 109 3.65 9.76 5.33
N ASN A 110 3.17 10.65 4.48
CA ASN A 110 3.81 10.96 3.20
C ASN A 110 5.21 11.55 3.33
N LYS A 111 5.55 12.10 4.47
CA LYS A 111 6.90 12.62 4.72
C LYS A 111 7.90 11.52 5.07
N LEU A 112 7.42 10.31 5.33
CA LEU A 112 8.27 9.17 5.63
C LEU A 112 8.88 8.59 4.34
N GLY A 113 9.99 7.87 4.48
CA GLY A 113 10.54 7.08 3.38
C GLY A 113 9.57 5.99 2.92
N LEU A 114 9.78 5.45 1.73
CA LEU A 114 8.84 4.50 1.12
C LEU A 114 8.63 3.24 1.95
N VAL A 115 9.71 2.67 2.51
CA VAL A 115 9.62 1.45 3.32
C VAL A 115 8.84 1.72 4.61
N ASP A 116 9.17 2.81 5.30
CA ASP A 116 8.51 3.18 6.55
C ASP A 116 7.03 3.50 6.31
N ARG A 117 6.73 4.13 5.18
CA ARG A 117 5.35 4.41 4.77
C ARG A 117 4.55 3.13 4.59
N GLY A 118 5.14 2.15 3.91
CA GLY A 118 4.52 0.83 3.74
C GLY A 118 4.28 0.13 5.08
N ILE A 119 5.26 0.18 5.98
CA ILE A 119 5.16 -0.46 7.29
C ILE A 119 4.02 0.14 8.11
N ILE A 120 3.95 1.46 8.20
CA ILE A 120 2.90 2.11 9.00
C ILE A 120 1.52 1.90 8.38
N LEU A 121 1.42 1.91 7.06
CA LEU A 121 0.16 1.64 6.37
C LEU A 121 -0.36 0.25 6.72
N LEU A 122 0.49 -0.76 6.63
CA LEU A 122 0.11 -2.14 6.94
C LEU A 122 -0.29 -2.29 8.41
N TRP A 123 0.42 -1.61 9.30
CA TRP A 123 0.08 -1.62 10.72
C TRP A 123 -1.30 -1.00 10.97
N LEU A 124 -1.60 0.12 10.33
CA LEU A 124 -2.91 0.78 10.43
C LEU A 124 -4.03 -0.09 9.88
N GLU A 125 -3.73 -0.93 8.89
CA GLU A 125 -4.69 -1.89 8.32
C GLU A 125 -4.86 -3.14 9.20
N GLY A 126 -4.18 -3.22 10.32
CA GLY A 126 -4.36 -4.28 11.29
C GLY A 126 -3.49 -5.52 11.10
N LEU A 127 -2.46 -5.44 10.24
CA LEU A 127 -1.54 -6.55 10.09
C LEU A 127 -0.66 -6.72 11.32
N SER A 128 -0.34 -7.98 11.64
CA SER A 128 0.61 -8.30 12.70
C SER A 128 2.04 -7.98 12.27
N TYR A 129 2.96 -7.91 13.21
CA TYR A 129 4.38 -7.71 12.91
C TYR A 129 4.93 -8.80 12.01
N ASN A 130 4.51 -10.06 12.21
CA ASN A 130 4.92 -11.17 11.35
C ASN A 130 4.42 -10.98 9.92
N GLU A 131 3.17 -10.57 9.76
CA GLU A 131 2.58 -10.32 8.45
C GLU A 131 3.26 -9.14 7.74
N ILE A 132 3.54 -8.07 8.47
CA ILE A 132 4.25 -6.90 7.92
C ILE A 132 5.65 -7.30 7.47
N ALA A 133 6.38 -8.07 8.29
CA ALA A 133 7.71 -8.55 7.95
C ALA A 133 7.70 -9.37 6.66
N GLU A 134 6.70 -10.22 6.50
CA GLU A 134 6.53 -11.04 5.31
C GLU A 134 6.25 -10.20 4.07
N VAL A 135 5.37 -9.19 4.19
CA VAL A 135 5.03 -8.31 3.07
C VAL A 135 6.22 -7.46 2.64
N VAL A 136 6.91 -6.85 3.60
CA VAL A 136 7.99 -5.89 3.32
C VAL A 136 9.31 -6.58 3.02
N GLY A 137 9.49 -7.81 3.52
CA GLY A 137 10.72 -8.58 3.26
C GLY A 137 11.86 -8.25 4.22
N ILE A 138 11.53 -7.89 5.47
CA ILE A 138 12.51 -7.64 6.53
C ILE A 138 12.19 -8.52 7.74
N SER A 139 13.09 -8.56 8.71
CA SER A 139 12.86 -9.37 9.92
C SER A 139 11.79 -8.74 10.81
N VAL A 140 11.15 -9.59 11.64
CA VAL A 140 10.15 -9.14 12.61
C VAL A 140 10.77 -8.13 13.60
N GLY A 141 12.00 -8.37 14.02
CA GLY A 141 12.72 -7.43 14.89
C GLY A 141 12.90 -6.06 14.26
N SER A 142 13.22 -6.04 12.96
CA SER A 142 13.34 -4.78 12.22
C SER A 142 12.01 -4.05 12.11
N VAL A 143 10.90 -4.77 11.91
CA VAL A 143 9.56 -4.18 11.90
C VAL A 143 9.27 -3.51 13.25
N SER A 144 9.54 -4.20 14.35
CA SER A 144 9.30 -3.69 15.69
C SER A 144 10.07 -2.39 15.95
N VAL A 145 11.36 -2.38 15.65
CA VAL A 145 12.23 -1.20 15.83
C VAL A 145 11.76 -0.04 14.96
N ARG A 146 11.49 -0.31 13.68
CA ARG A 146 11.04 0.73 12.74
C ARG A 146 9.70 1.32 13.14
N LEU A 147 8.76 0.51 13.61
CA LEU A 147 7.46 1.01 14.05
C LEU A 147 7.56 1.96 15.23
N VAL A 148 8.44 1.66 16.20
CA VAL A 148 8.68 2.58 17.31
C VAL A 148 9.22 3.91 16.79
N GLN A 149 10.21 3.86 15.91
CA GLN A 149 10.80 5.06 15.32
C GLN A 149 9.79 5.86 14.50
N ILE A 150 8.96 5.17 13.70
CA ILE A 150 7.93 5.80 12.86
C ILE A 150 6.90 6.50 13.74
N LYS A 151 6.40 5.83 14.77
CA LYS A 151 5.42 6.41 15.70
C LYS A 151 5.98 7.67 16.38
N ASN A 152 7.25 7.62 16.78
CA ASN A 152 7.90 8.77 17.40
C ASN A 152 8.03 9.94 16.43
N LYS A 153 8.41 9.66 15.18
CA LYS A 153 8.49 10.69 14.14
C LYS A 153 7.13 11.32 13.89
N LEU A 154 6.08 10.51 13.80
CA LEU A 154 4.73 11.02 13.56
C LEU A 154 4.23 11.91 14.70
N LYS A 155 4.61 11.64 15.92
CA LYS A 155 4.25 12.46 17.08
C LYS A 155 4.94 13.82 17.08
N THR A 156 6.13 13.91 16.50
CA THR A 156 6.95 15.13 16.52
C THR A 156 6.76 16.02 15.28
N MET A 157 5.99 15.55 14.33
CA MET A 157 5.70 16.31 13.09
C MET A 157 4.66 17.41 13.29
#